data_283e50e7e8a99f6162ec4e9d631f1b6a
#
_entry.id   283e50e7e8a99f6162ec4e9d631f1b6a
#
_cell.length_a   1.000
_cell.length_b   1.000
_cell.length_c   1.000
_cell.angle_alpha   90.00
_cell.angle_beta   90.00
_cell.angle_gamma   90.00
#
_symmetry.space_group_name_H-M   'P 1'
#
loop_
_entity.id
_entity.type
_entity.pdbx_description
1 polymer ?
#
loop_
_entity_poly.entity_id
_entity_poly.type
_entity_poly.pdbx_seq_one_letter_code
_entity_poly.pdbx_strand_id
1 'polypeptide(L)'
;YQAGKDFSMLNGGFSSSLGNFPQLKIGLEGAYQQENAALALQAFLLFMREGRESVDEQAVRQALEKTHWAGRLERIRPQIYLDGAHNLPALTRLVEFIKEKEQEGYRPQILFGALKRKDYQGMLAYLTENLPKVKLKVTGFDYQGSLDETDVIGYHIIPSYREFISSFEARADAQDLLFITGSLYFISEVRIHLQEHEQIN
;
A
#
# COMPACT_ATOMS: atom_id res chain seq x y z
N TYR A 1 -3.33 -11.06 25.28
CA TYR A 1 -2.22 -10.17 24.94
C TYR A 1 -2.73 -8.94 24.21
N GLN A 2 -2.28 -7.77 24.61
CA GLN A 2 -2.68 -6.47 24.08
C GLN A 2 -1.45 -5.73 23.54
N ALA A 3 -1.53 -5.24 22.29
CA ALA A 3 -0.50 -4.42 21.70
C ALA A 3 -0.29 -3.14 22.51
N GLY A 4 0.96 -2.70 22.64
CA GLY A 4 1.36 -1.54 23.43
C GLY A 4 1.44 -1.80 24.94
N LYS A 5 0.95 -2.94 25.42
CA LYS A 5 1.00 -3.35 26.83
C LYS A 5 1.83 -4.61 27.03
N ASP A 6 1.46 -5.70 26.35
CA ASP A 6 2.10 -7.01 26.53
C ASP A 6 3.18 -7.26 25.51
N PHE A 7 3.12 -6.59 24.36
CA PHE A 7 4.12 -6.58 23.30
C PHE A 7 4.09 -5.28 22.50
N SER A 8 5.22 -4.93 21.92
CA SER A 8 5.34 -3.75 21.05
C SER A 8 6.45 -3.92 20.02
N MET A 9 6.39 -3.12 18.96
CA MET A 9 7.50 -2.92 18.02
C MET A 9 7.72 -1.43 17.86
N LEU A 10 8.93 -0.96 18.18
CA LEU A 10 9.34 0.43 18.09
C LEU A 10 10.70 0.49 17.39
N ASN A 11 10.79 1.33 16.34
CA ASN A 11 12.03 1.51 15.56
C ASN A 11 12.65 0.17 15.09
N GLY A 12 11.81 -0.78 14.67
CA GLY A 12 12.23 -2.12 14.27
C GLY A 12 12.60 -3.06 15.43
N GLY A 13 12.47 -2.65 16.68
CA GLY A 13 12.70 -3.50 17.84
C GLY A 13 11.40 -4.08 18.38
N PHE A 14 11.25 -5.41 18.34
CA PHE A 14 10.13 -6.11 18.99
C PHE A 14 10.48 -6.51 20.41
N SER A 15 9.56 -6.32 21.35
CA SER A 15 9.70 -6.71 22.75
C SER A 15 8.39 -7.30 23.30
N SER A 16 8.49 -8.43 23.97
CA SER A 16 7.42 -9.06 24.75
C SER A 16 8.00 -9.98 25.82
N SER A 17 7.13 -10.53 26.69
CA SER A 17 7.51 -11.58 27.64
C SER A 17 7.95 -12.91 26.99
N LEU A 18 7.73 -13.08 25.67
CA LEU A 18 8.07 -14.29 24.94
C LEU A 18 9.37 -14.19 24.15
N GLY A 19 9.89 -12.98 23.95
CA GLY A 19 11.13 -12.77 23.22
C GLY A 19 11.40 -11.29 22.98
N ASN A 20 12.66 -11.01 22.67
CA ASN A 20 13.15 -9.68 22.33
C ASN A 20 13.98 -9.76 21.05
N PHE A 21 13.55 -9.03 20.01
CA PHE A 21 14.17 -9.06 18.67
C PHE A 21 14.53 -7.62 18.28
N PRO A 22 15.74 -7.16 18.57
CA PRO A 22 16.17 -5.82 18.18
C PRO A 22 16.42 -5.72 16.66
N GLN A 23 16.25 -4.53 16.11
CA GLN A 23 16.65 -4.20 14.73
C GLN A 23 16.08 -5.14 13.64
N LEU A 24 14.79 -5.46 13.76
CA LEU A 24 14.07 -6.18 12.70
C LEU A 24 13.85 -5.27 11.49
N LYS A 25 14.08 -5.82 10.32
CA LYS A 25 13.66 -5.19 9.06
C LYS A 25 12.31 -5.77 8.63
N ILE A 26 11.39 -4.89 8.26
CA ILE A 26 10.08 -5.26 7.76
C ILE A 26 10.06 -4.99 6.25
N GLY A 27 9.77 -6.03 5.44
CA GLY A 27 9.73 -5.93 3.99
C GLY A 27 8.51 -5.18 3.45
N LEU A 28 7.48 -4.98 4.27
CA LEU A 28 6.28 -4.22 3.92
C LEU A 28 6.48 -2.74 4.26
N GLU A 29 6.09 -1.85 3.34
CA GLU A 29 6.17 -0.40 3.55
C GLU A 29 4.96 0.15 4.33
N GLY A 30 5.16 1.30 5.01
CA GLY A 30 4.18 2.00 5.83
C GLY A 30 4.33 1.73 7.33
N ALA A 31 4.22 2.79 8.13
CA ALA A 31 4.45 2.74 9.58
C ALA A 31 3.55 1.71 10.29
N TYR A 32 2.29 1.57 9.85
CA TYR A 32 1.34 0.59 10.41
C TYR A 32 1.78 -0.88 10.24
N GLN A 33 2.70 -1.16 9.33
CA GLN A 33 3.21 -2.52 9.14
C GLN A 33 4.10 -2.99 10.31
N GLN A 34 4.68 -2.06 11.06
CA GLN A 34 5.36 -2.42 12.31
C GLN A 34 4.38 -3.00 13.34
N GLU A 35 3.17 -2.43 13.45
CA GLU A 35 2.12 -2.96 14.33
C GLU A 35 1.66 -4.35 13.87
N ASN A 36 1.46 -4.52 12.56
CA ASN A 36 1.09 -5.81 11.97
C ASN A 36 2.17 -6.88 12.19
N ALA A 37 3.44 -6.53 11.99
CA ALA A 37 4.57 -7.41 12.21
C ALA A 37 4.70 -7.77 13.72
N ALA A 38 4.49 -6.82 14.62
CA ALA A 38 4.47 -7.10 16.05
C ALA A 38 3.39 -8.10 16.43
N LEU A 39 2.17 -7.93 15.90
CA LEU A 39 1.05 -8.83 16.15
C LEU A 39 1.35 -10.24 15.60
N ALA A 40 1.85 -10.32 14.36
CA ALA A 40 2.21 -11.59 13.72
C ALA A 40 3.31 -12.32 14.52
N LEU A 41 4.36 -11.59 14.92
CA LEU A 41 5.46 -12.17 15.68
C LEU A 41 5.00 -12.64 17.08
N GLN A 42 4.17 -11.84 17.77
CA GLN A 42 3.60 -12.24 19.06
C GLN A 42 2.76 -13.53 18.93
N ALA A 43 1.90 -13.62 17.90
CA ALA A 43 1.11 -14.82 17.64
C ALA A 43 1.98 -16.04 17.34
N PHE A 44 3.01 -15.87 16.51
CA PHE A 44 3.99 -16.91 16.20
C PHE A 44 4.72 -17.41 17.45
N LEU A 45 5.23 -16.50 18.28
CA LEU A 45 5.94 -16.88 19.53
C LEU A 45 5.03 -17.62 20.51
N LEU A 46 3.75 -17.24 20.59
CA LEU A 46 2.77 -17.98 21.39
C LEU A 46 2.59 -19.39 20.87
N PHE A 47 2.42 -19.55 19.56
CA PHE A 47 2.25 -20.86 18.91
C PHE A 47 3.47 -21.76 19.16
N MET A 48 4.68 -21.26 18.97
CA MET A 48 5.91 -22.01 19.20
C MET A 48 6.07 -22.42 20.68
N ARG A 49 5.74 -21.51 21.61
CA ARG A 49 5.77 -21.82 23.04
C ARG A 49 4.79 -22.93 23.42
N GLU A 50 3.55 -22.90 22.91
CA GLU A 50 2.53 -23.92 23.18
C GLU A 50 2.93 -25.27 22.56
N GLY A 51 3.55 -25.27 21.38
CA GLY A 51 4.11 -26.44 20.71
C GLY A 51 5.42 -26.94 21.35
N ARG A 52 5.99 -26.21 22.31
CA ARG A 52 7.32 -26.49 22.90
C ARG A 52 8.44 -26.52 21.87
N GLU A 53 8.30 -25.73 20.81
CA GLU A 53 9.26 -25.63 19.72
C GLU A 53 10.26 -24.50 19.99
N SER A 54 11.47 -24.66 19.50
CA SER A 54 12.49 -23.60 19.54
C SER A 54 12.27 -22.59 18.43
N VAL A 55 12.55 -21.32 18.70
CA VAL A 55 12.46 -20.23 17.72
C VAL A 55 13.83 -19.97 17.11
N ASP A 56 13.95 -20.11 15.80
CA ASP A 56 15.12 -19.68 15.06
C ASP A 56 15.01 -18.17 14.78
N GLU A 57 15.79 -17.37 15.49
CA GLU A 57 15.79 -15.93 15.34
C GLU A 57 16.19 -15.48 13.93
N GLN A 58 17.12 -16.15 13.28
CA GLN A 58 17.56 -15.81 11.93
C GLN A 58 16.46 -16.06 10.91
N ALA A 59 15.73 -17.17 11.05
CA ALA A 59 14.58 -17.45 10.21
C ALA A 59 13.46 -16.41 10.38
N VAL A 60 13.18 -15.98 11.62
CA VAL A 60 12.22 -14.90 11.90
C VAL A 60 12.63 -13.60 11.20
N ARG A 61 13.89 -13.19 11.32
CA ARG A 61 14.42 -11.98 10.67
C ARG A 61 14.27 -12.04 9.16
N GLN A 62 14.66 -13.14 8.55
CA GLN A 62 14.54 -13.34 7.10
C GLN A 62 13.09 -13.37 6.64
N ALA A 63 12.19 -13.99 7.39
CA ALA A 63 10.78 -14.05 7.06
C ALA A 63 10.16 -12.64 7.06
N LEU A 64 10.40 -11.82 8.08
CA LEU A 64 9.88 -10.46 8.16
C LEU A 64 10.47 -9.55 7.06
N GLU A 65 11.77 -9.65 6.77
CA GLU A 65 12.44 -8.86 5.73
C GLU A 65 11.97 -9.23 4.32
N LYS A 66 11.70 -10.51 4.07
CA LYS A 66 11.24 -11.01 2.76
C LYS A 66 9.73 -10.97 2.58
N THR A 67 8.98 -10.67 3.62
CA THR A 67 7.52 -10.59 3.53
C THR A 67 7.11 -9.47 2.58
N HIS A 68 6.30 -9.82 1.60
CA HIS A 68 5.64 -8.88 0.71
C HIS A 68 4.16 -9.27 0.55
N TRP A 69 3.31 -8.30 0.23
CA TRP A 69 1.89 -8.54 0.01
C TRP A 69 1.42 -7.72 -1.18
N ALA A 70 0.99 -8.39 -2.23
CA ALA A 70 0.49 -7.75 -3.43
C ALA A 70 -0.63 -6.76 -3.11
N GLY A 71 -0.51 -5.53 -3.61
CA GLY A 71 -1.48 -4.47 -3.40
C GLY A 71 -1.59 -3.93 -1.97
N ARG A 72 -0.52 -3.99 -1.19
CA ARG A 72 -0.40 -3.34 0.12
C ARG A 72 0.85 -2.48 0.15
N LEU A 73 0.73 -1.23 -0.29
CA LEU A 73 1.86 -0.33 -0.56
C LEU A 73 2.95 -1.07 -1.35
N GLU A 74 2.52 -1.90 -2.30
CA GLU A 74 3.42 -2.70 -3.13
C GLU A 74 4.16 -1.78 -4.10
N ARG A 75 5.47 -1.65 -3.94
CA ARG A 75 6.32 -0.93 -4.88
C ARG A 75 6.63 -1.82 -6.07
N ILE A 76 5.78 -1.76 -7.11
CA ILE A 76 5.90 -2.62 -8.30
C ILE A 76 6.92 -2.11 -9.31
N ARG A 77 7.23 -0.81 -9.27
CA ARG A 77 8.26 -0.12 -10.05
C ARG A 77 8.96 0.90 -9.15
N PRO A 78 10.13 1.42 -9.50
CA PRO A 78 10.83 2.41 -8.68
C PRO A 78 10.00 3.63 -8.30
N GLN A 79 9.05 4.05 -9.15
CA GLN A 79 8.19 5.21 -8.92
C GLN A 79 6.70 4.86 -8.82
N ILE A 80 6.30 3.57 -8.86
CA ILE A 80 4.88 3.17 -8.89
C ILE A 80 4.55 2.27 -7.72
N TYR A 81 3.55 2.69 -6.94
CA TYR A 81 2.97 1.95 -5.84
C TYR A 81 1.57 1.48 -6.17
N LEU A 82 1.26 0.23 -5.85
CA LEU A 82 -0.09 -0.33 -5.87
C LEU A 82 -0.61 -0.48 -4.43
N ASP A 83 -1.78 0.08 -4.15
CA ASP A 83 -2.44 -0.09 -2.87
C ASP A 83 -3.93 -0.37 -3.02
N GLY A 84 -4.40 -1.44 -2.40
CA GLY A 84 -5.78 -1.91 -2.46
C GLY A 84 -6.74 -1.21 -1.51
N ALA A 85 -6.45 0.02 -1.08
CA ALA A 85 -7.37 0.81 -0.28
C ALA A 85 -8.68 1.04 -1.04
N HIS A 86 -9.78 0.56 -0.46
CA HIS A 86 -11.12 0.58 -1.06
C HIS A 86 -12.22 0.97 -0.04
N ASN A 87 -11.81 1.59 1.06
CA ASN A 87 -12.65 2.17 2.11
C ASN A 87 -11.86 3.24 2.88
N LEU A 88 -12.55 4.06 3.66
CA LEU A 88 -11.92 5.18 4.39
C LEU A 88 -10.82 4.76 5.36
N PRO A 89 -10.97 3.71 6.20
CA PRO A 89 -9.88 3.29 7.09
C PRO A 89 -8.60 2.88 6.36
N ALA A 90 -8.71 2.22 5.22
CA ALA A 90 -7.55 1.86 4.40
C ALA A 90 -6.92 3.09 3.74
N LEU A 91 -7.76 4.02 3.22
CA LEU A 91 -7.27 5.29 2.65
C LEU A 91 -6.55 6.16 3.68
N THR A 92 -6.97 6.14 4.95
CA THR A 92 -6.26 6.87 6.01
C THR A 92 -4.79 6.45 6.07
N ARG A 93 -4.51 5.16 6.04
CA ARG A 93 -3.14 4.62 6.06
C ARG A 93 -2.35 4.99 4.80
N LEU A 94 -3.00 4.94 3.63
CA LEU A 94 -2.38 5.37 2.38
C LEU A 94 -2.04 6.86 2.40
N VAL A 95 -2.96 7.69 2.88
CA VAL A 95 -2.76 9.16 3.00
C VAL A 95 -1.61 9.50 3.95
N GLU A 96 -1.51 8.81 5.09
CA GLU A 96 -0.39 8.94 6.02
C GLU A 96 0.95 8.67 5.30
N PHE A 97 1.04 7.57 4.57
CA PHE A 97 2.24 7.20 3.82
C PHE A 97 2.56 8.21 2.69
N ILE A 98 1.56 8.68 1.96
CA ILE A 98 1.77 9.71 0.91
C ILE A 98 2.30 11.00 1.53
N LYS A 99 1.78 11.43 2.69
CA LYS A 99 2.28 12.62 3.41
C LYS A 99 3.73 12.45 3.88
N GLU A 100 4.11 11.27 4.34
CA GLU A 100 5.51 10.96 4.67
C GLU A 100 6.40 11.14 3.43
N LYS A 101 5.98 10.62 2.26
CA LYS A 101 6.72 10.79 1.01
C LYS A 101 6.80 12.26 0.55
N GLU A 102 5.75 13.05 0.73
CA GLU A 102 5.82 14.50 0.48
C GLU A 102 6.85 15.19 1.39
N GLN A 103 6.90 14.82 2.67
CA GLN A 103 7.87 15.37 3.63
C GLN A 103 9.31 14.95 3.31
N GLU A 104 9.52 13.76 2.72
CA GLU A 104 10.80 13.29 2.20
C GLU A 104 11.22 13.99 0.89
N GLY A 105 10.37 14.87 0.33
CA GLY A 105 10.65 15.65 -0.88
C GLY A 105 10.18 15.00 -2.19
N TYR A 106 9.42 13.91 -2.11
CA TYR A 106 8.80 13.31 -3.30
C TYR A 106 7.58 14.11 -3.78
N ARG A 107 7.23 13.92 -5.05
CA ARG A 107 6.08 14.54 -5.73
C ARG A 107 5.03 13.46 -6.06
N PRO A 108 4.18 13.10 -5.10
CA PRO A 108 3.18 12.07 -5.31
C PRO A 108 2.06 12.51 -6.27
N GLN A 109 1.57 11.57 -7.05
CA GLN A 109 0.35 11.65 -7.85
C GLN A 109 -0.50 10.42 -7.53
N ILE A 110 -1.83 10.54 -7.66
CA ILE A 110 -2.76 9.45 -7.43
C ILE A 110 -3.52 9.15 -8.72
N LEU A 111 -3.56 7.87 -9.06
CA LEU A 111 -4.47 7.31 -10.05
C LEU A 111 -5.50 6.45 -9.33
N PHE A 112 -6.77 6.88 -9.37
CA PHE A 112 -7.86 6.27 -8.64
C PHE A 112 -8.82 5.56 -9.58
N GLY A 113 -9.09 4.28 -9.34
CA GLY A 113 -10.10 3.50 -10.04
C GLY A 113 -10.95 2.69 -9.06
N ALA A 114 -12.26 2.88 -9.07
CA ALA A 114 -13.17 2.26 -8.13
C ALA A 114 -14.42 1.67 -8.80
N LEU A 115 -15.20 0.92 -8.03
CA LEU A 115 -16.50 0.41 -8.44
C LEU A 115 -17.63 1.32 -7.96
N LYS A 116 -18.63 1.57 -8.81
CA LYS A 116 -19.84 2.38 -8.53
C LYS A 116 -20.56 1.97 -7.25
N ARG A 117 -20.52 0.67 -6.89
CA ARG A 117 -21.16 0.12 -5.68
C ARG A 117 -20.45 0.46 -4.36
N LYS A 118 -19.26 1.07 -4.43
CA LYS A 118 -18.48 1.52 -3.27
C LYS A 118 -18.73 2.98 -3.00
N ASP A 119 -18.40 3.44 -1.81
CA ASP A 119 -18.41 4.86 -1.46
C ASP A 119 -17.22 5.59 -2.09
N TYR A 120 -17.18 5.59 -3.44
CA TYR A 120 -16.09 6.25 -4.18
C TYR A 120 -16.11 7.77 -4.01
N GLN A 121 -17.29 8.37 -3.82
CA GLN A 121 -17.43 9.82 -3.62
C GLN A 121 -16.82 10.24 -2.29
N GLY A 122 -17.12 9.54 -1.21
CA GLY A 122 -16.49 9.77 0.09
C GLY A 122 -14.99 9.52 0.06
N MET A 123 -14.53 8.51 -0.68
CA MET A 123 -13.10 8.24 -0.86
C MET A 123 -12.39 9.36 -1.63
N LEU A 124 -12.97 9.86 -2.73
CA LEU A 124 -12.40 10.96 -3.52
C LEU A 124 -12.37 12.26 -2.72
N ALA A 125 -13.46 12.58 -2.02
CA ALA A 125 -13.52 13.75 -1.14
C ALA A 125 -12.44 13.69 -0.06
N TYR A 126 -12.28 12.53 0.59
CA TYR A 126 -11.26 12.32 1.61
C TYR A 126 -9.83 12.51 1.07
N LEU A 127 -9.52 11.95 -0.12
CA LEU A 127 -8.22 12.14 -0.76
C LEU A 127 -7.96 13.60 -1.08
N THR A 128 -8.94 14.30 -1.66
CA THR A 128 -8.80 15.72 -2.04
C THR A 128 -8.61 16.63 -0.82
N GLU A 129 -9.36 16.38 0.24
CA GLU A 129 -9.29 17.17 1.48
C GLU A 129 -7.94 16.97 2.19
N ASN A 130 -7.47 15.72 2.27
CA ASN A 130 -6.26 15.40 3.02
C ASN A 130 -4.96 15.56 2.24
N LEU A 131 -5.03 15.59 0.89
CA LEU A 131 -3.89 15.70 -0.02
C LEU A 131 -4.11 16.80 -1.07
N PRO A 132 -4.32 18.06 -0.65
CA PRO A 132 -4.75 19.14 -1.56
C PRO A 132 -3.70 19.55 -2.62
N LYS A 133 -2.44 19.16 -2.45
CA LYS A 133 -1.36 19.42 -3.39
C LYS A 133 -1.09 18.25 -4.34
N VAL A 134 -1.63 17.08 -4.04
CA VAL A 134 -1.40 15.86 -4.82
C VAL A 134 -2.32 15.84 -6.04
N LYS A 135 -1.76 15.59 -7.20
CA LYS A 135 -2.54 15.46 -8.43
C LYS A 135 -3.34 14.17 -8.39
N LEU A 136 -4.67 14.28 -8.33
CA LEU A 136 -5.61 13.17 -8.35
C LEU A 136 -6.23 13.03 -9.74
N LYS A 137 -6.07 11.85 -10.34
CA LYS A 137 -6.71 11.44 -11.58
C LYS A 137 -7.63 10.25 -11.31
N VAL A 138 -8.78 10.23 -11.98
CA VAL A 138 -9.73 9.12 -11.92
C VAL A 138 -9.74 8.39 -13.25
N THR A 139 -9.95 7.08 -13.23
CA THR A 139 -10.04 6.26 -14.45
C THR A 139 -11.08 5.15 -14.30
N GLY A 140 -11.66 4.75 -15.43
CA GLY A 140 -12.30 3.45 -15.55
C GLY A 140 -11.29 2.33 -15.78
N PHE A 141 -11.76 1.09 -15.66
CA PHE A 141 -10.98 -0.12 -15.94
C PHE A 141 -11.92 -1.25 -16.40
N ASP A 142 -11.37 -2.34 -16.95
CA ASP A 142 -12.15 -3.40 -17.60
C ASP A 142 -12.82 -4.33 -16.58
N TYR A 143 -13.81 -3.77 -15.88
CA TYR A 143 -14.61 -4.51 -14.92
C TYR A 143 -16.04 -3.95 -14.86
N GLN A 144 -17.04 -4.84 -14.80
CA GLN A 144 -18.44 -4.44 -14.70
C GLN A 144 -18.68 -3.58 -13.45
N GLY A 145 -19.23 -2.37 -13.65
CA GLY A 145 -19.49 -1.40 -12.60
C GLY A 145 -18.27 -0.57 -12.21
N SER A 146 -17.20 -0.55 -13.02
CA SER A 146 -16.16 0.46 -12.94
C SER A 146 -16.73 1.87 -13.13
N LEU A 147 -16.08 2.88 -12.54
CA LEU A 147 -16.44 4.29 -12.75
C LEU A 147 -16.26 4.68 -14.22
N ASP A 148 -17.13 5.57 -14.68
CA ASP A 148 -17.03 6.22 -15.98
C ASP A 148 -17.22 7.74 -15.84
N GLU A 149 -17.19 8.46 -16.97
CA GLU A 149 -17.28 9.92 -17.02
C GLU A 149 -18.58 10.48 -16.41
N THR A 150 -19.64 9.69 -16.39
CA THR A 150 -20.95 10.13 -15.87
C THR A 150 -21.05 10.02 -14.35
N ASP A 151 -20.20 9.22 -13.73
CA ASP A 151 -20.20 9.00 -12.28
C ASP A 151 -19.43 10.07 -11.49
N VAL A 152 -18.45 10.73 -12.12
CA VAL A 152 -17.44 11.53 -11.40
C VAL A 152 -17.53 12.99 -11.81
N ILE A 153 -18.31 13.77 -11.05
CA ILE A 153 -18.45 15.20 -11.26
C ILE A 153 -17.36 15.96 -10.48
N GLY A 154 -16.67 16.90 -11.15
CA GLY A 154 -15.65 17.74 -10.51
C GLY A 154 -14.24 17.14 -10.43
N TYR A 155 -14.04 15.93 -10.93
CA TYR A 155 -12.73 15.30 -11.02
C TYR A 155 -12.30 15.08 -12.48
N HIS A 156 -11.00 15.08 -12.71
CA HIS A 156 -10.46 14.80 -14.03
C HIS A 156 -10.41 13.30 -14.30
N ILE A 157 -11.30 12.80 -15.13
CA ILE A 157 -11.26 11.43 -15.64
C ILE A 157 -10.28 11.35 -16.81
N ILE A 158 -9.46 10.32 -16.81
CA ILE A 158 -8.58 9.96 -17.92
C ILE A 158 -9.17 8.75 -18.66
N PRO A 159 -9.12 8.74 -20.00
CA PRO A 159 -9.75 7.68 -20.79
C PRO A 159 -9.03 6.33 -20.70
N SER A 160 -7.71 6.34 -20.48
CA SER A 160 -6.90 5.12 -20.45
C SER A 160 -5.85 5.19 -19.34
N TYR A 161 -5.98 4.33 -18.34
CA TYR A 161 -4.96 4.22 -17.30
C TYR A 161 -3.64 3.67 -17.87
N ARG A 162 -3.68 2.81 -18.90
CA ARG A 162 -2.49 2.22 -19.52
C ARG A 162 -1.63 3.31 -20.17
N GLU A 163 -2.26 4.17 -20.99
CA GLU A 163 -1.56 5.30 -21.61
C GLU A 163 -1.04 6.30 -20.57
N PHE A 164 -1.82 6.54 -19.51
CA PHE A 164 -1.39 7.42 -18.44
C PHE A 164 -0.16 6.88 -17.72
N ILE A 165 -0.13 5.59 -17.37
CA ILE A 165 1.02 4.94 -16.72
C ILE A 165 2.24 5.00 -17.64
N SER A 166 2.13 4.60 -18.91
CA SER A 166 3.24 4.67 -19.87
C SER A 166 3.77 6.10 -20.04
N SER A 167 2.86 7.09 -20.09
CA SER A 167 3.24 8.50 -20.15
C SER A 167 3.88 9.01 -18.86
N PHE A 168 3.49 8.47 -17.71
CA PHE A 168 4.13 8.76 -16.43
C PHE A 168 5.56 8.19 -16.41
N GLU A 169 5.73 6.91 -16.71
CA GLU A 169 7.05 6.24 -16.74
C GLU A 169 8.04 6.93 -17.69
N ALA A 170 7.56 7.39 -18.85
CA ALA A 170 8.41 8.08 -19.83
C ALA A 170 8.92 9.47 -19.37
N ARG A 171 8.26 10.10 -18.37
CA ARG A 171 8.55 11.48 -17.94
C ARG A 171 8.95 11.61 -16.49
N ALA A 172 8.71 10.59 -15.68
CA ALA A 172 8.97 10.63 -14.25
C ALA A 172 10.48 10.68 -13.97
N ASP A 173 10.86 11.57 -13.07
CA ASP A 173 12.19 11.55 -12.47
C ASP A 173 12.19 10.81 -11.12
N ALA A 174 13.34 10.74 -10.46
CA ALA A 174 13.51 9.98 -9.22
C ALA A 174 12.64 10.47 -8.06
N GLN A 175 12.14 11.71 -8.08
CA GLN A 175 11.26 12.27 -7.06
C GLN A 175 9.77 12.08 -7.37
N ASP A 176 9.39 11.72 -8.59
CA ASP A 176 8.00 11.49 -8.93
C ASP A 176 7.52 10.12 -8.42
N LEU A 177 6.38 10.09 -7.76
CA LEU A 177 5.74 8.85 -7.32
C LEU A 177 4.29 8.79 -7.81
N LEU A 178 3.89 7.62 -8.31
CA LEU A 178 2.50 7.34 -8.69
C LEU A 178 1.91 6.29 -7.75
N PHE A 179 0.85 6.65 -7.06
CA PHE A 179 0.05 5.75 -6.23
C PHE A 179 -1.21 5.35 -6.98
N ILE A 180 -1.41 4.06 -7.21
CA ILE A 180 -2.56 3.50 -7.92
C ILE A 180 -3.42 2.78 -6.90
N THR A 181 -4.70 3.20 -6.77
CA THR A 181 -5.57 2.77 -5.66
C THR A 181 -7.06 2.84 -5.99
N GLY A 182 -7.93 2.46 -5.03
CA GLY A 182 -9.39 2.59 -5.05
C GLY A 182 -10.14 1.25 -5.16
N SER A 183 -9.57 0.24 -5.81
CA SER A 183 -10.18 -1.09 -5.93
C SER A 183 -9.13 -2.17 -6.07
N LEU A 184 -9.32 -3.30 -5.38
CA LEU A 184 -8.49 -4.49 -5.56
C LEU A 184 -8.56 -5.03 -7.00
N TYR A 185 -9.71 -4.94 -7.65
CA TYR A 185 -9.85 -5.36 -9.06
C TYR A 185 -9.02 -4.47 -9.98
N PHE A 186 -9.08 -3.15 -9.77
CA PHE A 186 -8.30 -2.20 -10.54
C PHE A 186 -6.79 -2.43 -10.39
N ILE A 187 -6.28 -2.48 -9.17
CA ILE A 187 -4.84 -2.68 -8.97
C ILE A 187 -4.36 -4.05 -9.46
N SER A 188 -5.22 -5.09 -9.43
CA SER A 188 -4.89 -6.41 -10.01
C SER A 188 -4.74 -6.33 -11.53
N GLU A 189 -5.63 -5.62 -12.21
CA GLU A 189 -5.54 -5.39 -13.67
C GLU A 189 -4.29 -4.59 -14.03
N VAL A 190 -4.00 -3.51 -13.28
CA VAL A 190 -2.78 -2.72 -13.47
C VAL A 190 -1.53 -3.57 -13.22
N ARG A 191 -1.55 -4.41 -12.19
CA ARG A 191 -0.42 -5.29 -11.85
C ARG A 191 -0.10 -6.24 -13.00
N ILE A 192 -1.11 -6.87 -13.59
CA ILE A 192 -0.95 -7.75 -14.76
C ILE A 192 -0.36 -6.95 -15.93
N HIS A 193 -0.93 -5.79 -16.24
CA HIS A 193 -0.44 -4.92 -17.31
C HIS A 193 1.04 -4.55 -17.14
N LEU A 194 1.48 -4.17 -15.95
CA LEU A 194 2.87 -3.82 -15.69
C LEU A 194 3.83 -5.02 -15.76
N GLN A 195 3.38 -6.22 -15.39
CA GLN A 195 4.18 -7.45 -15.46
C GLN A 195 4.35 -7.97 -16.88
N GLU A 196 3.32 -7.86 -17.73
CA GLU A 196 3.40 -8.27 -19.14
C GLU A 196 4.41 -7.42 -19.91
N HIS A 197 4.52 -6.14 -19.60
CA HIS A 197 5.52 -5.24 -20.24
C HIS A 197 6.97 -5.48 -19.79
N GLU A 198 7.22 -6.22 -18.70
CA GLU A 198 8.57 -6.63 -18.32
C GLU A 198 9.14 -7.77 -19.19
N GLN A 199 8.28 -8.61 -19.74
CA GLN A 199 8.71 -9.79 -20.50
C GLN A 199 9.05 -9.45 -21.95
N ILE A 200 8.79 -8.22 -22.41
CA ILE A 200 8.96 -7.78 -23.80
C ILE A 200 10.22 -6.91 -23.98
N ASN A 201 10.83 -6.44 -22.91
CA ASN A 201 12.08 -5.64 -22.90
C ASN A 201 13.26 -6.44 -22.34
#